data_57655ef4d3e8961e34c50cfdd2f09800
#
_entry.id   57655ef4d3e8961e34c50cfdd2f09800
#
_cell.length_a   1.000
_cell.length_b   1.000
_cell.length_c   1.000
_cell.angle_alpha   90.00
_cell.angle_beta   90.00
_cell.angle_gamma   90.00
#
_symmetry.space_group_name_H-M   'P 1'
#
loop_
_entity.id
_entity.type
_entity.pdbx_description
1 polymer ?
#
loop_
_entity_poly.entity_id
_entity_poly.type
_entity_poly.pdbx_seq_one_letter_code
_entity_poly.pdbx_strand_id
1 'polypeptide(L)'
;MEFVKPVTQMVRYVPDRRFRMCAILCAAIAATASGARADWTHFRFDPAHRGVNPNETILSPANVANLTVKWRTNIGGGCFASASIFEGKLYTADTGSADGKLHALDIATGQELWTFPPDALRGDHAWTTPAVANGIVYFGVNRPIPVVYAVNAATGHEVWHHTGPIANIVSSPALIDGLLYVAFTDGSIRALDATNGQVIWNVTHVGGANSSPAVADGRLYIAMHNSGLLALDANTGSELWLAPMPGPQWSSPAVENGRVFVGSRDDHKVYAFDAVTGNTLWTATTSDWVQTSPAVSNGVVYIGNNSGNVYAYNAETGGLIWQSPVAPGFAFGSSPTLANGVLYIASAINASATEFDGKLYALDAATGQVLFSDFVSENDEGEARWVNASPTVDNGVVYIPNYGDGTVAAFGLNAPTPTPTPTATPTATPTATPTPTPSATPTATPTSTPRPRPTPKPGPTPRPRP
;
A
#
# COMPACT_ATOMS: atom_id res chain seq x y z
N MET A 1 -35.58 -61.81 -23.83
CA MET A 1 -34.81 -62.32 -24.97
C MET A 1 -33.97 -61.18 -25.45
N GLU A 2 -32.79 -61.18 -25.34
CA GLU A 2 -31.51 -61.78 -25.23
C GLU A 2 -30.47 -60.70 -24.85
N PHE A 3 -29.63 -61.06 -23.90
CA PHE A 3 -28.51 -60.24 -23.41
C PHE A 3 -27.38 -60.30 -24.42
N VAL A 4 -26.75 -59.17 -24.74
CA VAL A 4 -25.39 -59.16 -25.31
C VAL A 4 -24.47 -58.35 -24.39
N LYS A 5 -23.44 -59.01 -23.88
CA LYS A 5 -22.37 -58.48 -23.04
C LYS A 5 -21.28 -57.82 -23.91
N PRO A 6 -20.61 -56.75 -23.47
CA PRO A 6 -19.43 -56.25 -24.14
C PRO A 6 -18.16 -57.02 -23.69
N VAL A 7 -17.32 -57.34 -24.66
CA VAL A 7 -16.01 -57.96 -24.49
C VAL A 7 -14.95 -56.91 -24.19
N THR A 8 -14.27 -57.06 -23.06
CA THR A 8 -13.13 -56.23 -22.66
C THR A 8 -11.86 -56.78 -23.28
N GLN A 9 -11.20 -56.08 -24.18
CA GLN A 9 -9.84 -56.40 -24.64
C GLN A 9 -8.82 -55.68 -23.77
N MET A 10 -8.04 -56.45 -23.03
CA MET A 10 -6.84 -56.02 -22.30
C MET A 10 -5.66 -55.94 -23.28
N VAL A 11 -5.12 -54.75 -23.50
CA VAL A 11 -3.83 -54.59 -24.19
C VAL A 11 -2.73 -54.54 -23.11
N ARG A 12 -1.84 -55.56 -23.18
CA ARG A 12 -0.63 -55.59 -22.36
C ARG A 12 0.44 -54.71 -22.99
N TYR A 13 0.92 -53.74 -22.22
CA TYR A 13 2.07 -52.92 -22.56
C TYR A 13 3.35 -53.60 -22.00
N VAL A 14 4.34 -53.84 -22.88
CA VAL A 14 5.66 -54.35 -22.55
C VAL A 14 6.63 -53.16 -22.58
N PRO A 15 7.40 -52.86 -21.52
CA PRO A 15 8.37 -51.76 -21.57
C PRO A 15 9.71 -52.26 -22.15
N ASP A 16 10.17 -51.61 -23.21
CA ASP A 16 11.52 -51.79 -23.75
C ASP A 16 12.52 -50.93 -22.98
N ARG A 17 13.55 -51.58 -22.44
CA ARG A 17 14.65 -50.99 -21.70
C ARG A 17 15.75 -50.58 -22.67
N ARG A 18 15.96 -49.25 -22.87
CA ARG A 18 17.27 -48.72 -23.26
C ARG A 18 17.54 -47.40 -22.50
N PHE A 19 18.28 -47.54 -21.39
CA PHE A 19 18.87 -46.44 -20.67
C PHE A 19 19.93 -45.75 -21.56
N ARG A 20 19.74 -44.47 -21.83
CA ARG A 20 20.83 -43.52 -22.10
C ARG A 20 20.87 -42.52 -20.94
N MET A 21 21.92 -42.66 -20.12
CA MET A 21 22.30 -41.65 -19.12
C MET A 21 22.67 -40.36 -19.86
N CYS A 22 21.84 -39.33 -19.74
CA CYS A 22 22.22 -37.96 -19.95
C CYS A 22 22.46 -37.35 -18.58
N ALA A 23 23.71 -37.07 -18.25
CA ALA A 23 24.08 -36.33 -17.07
C ALA A 23 23.60 -34.88 -17.27
N ILE A 24 22.50 -34.51 -16.61
CA ILE A 24 22.05 -33.11 -16.49
C ILE A 24 22.79 -32.50 -15.32
N LEU A 25 23.74 -31.62 -15.64
CA LEU A 25 24.42 -30.77 -14.69
C LEU A 25 23.36 -29.80 -14.09
N CYS A 26 22.83 -30.10 -12.93
CA CYS A 26 21.99 -29.17 -12.17
C CYS A 26 22.90 -28.06 -11.62
N ALA A 27 23.00 -26.95 -12.35
CA ALA A 27 23.41 -25.68 -11.74
C ALA A 27 22.30 -25.28 -10.77
N ALA A 28 22.54 -25.40 -9.47
CA ALA A 28 21.70 -24.83 -8.44
C ALA A 28 21.80 -23.29 -8.56
N ILE A 29 20.85 -22.70 -9.28
CA ILE A 29 20.56 -21.26 -9.15
C ILE A 29 19.93 -21.15 -7.76
N ALA A 30 20.68 -20.63 -6.81
CA ALA A 30 20.13 -20.11 -5.57
C ALA A 30 19.22 -18.94 -5.95
N ALA A 31 17.96 -19.21 -6.24
CA ALA A 31 16.93 -18.21 -6.22
C ALA A 31 16.85 -17.78 -4.74
N THR A 32 17.43 -16.61 -4.43
CA THR A 32 17.04 -15.87 -3.25
C THR A 32 15.54 -15.65 -3.43
N ALA A 33 14.74 -16.39 -2.65
CA ALA A 33 13.34 -16.08 -2.50
C ALA A 33 13.29 -14.67 -1.89
N SER A 34 13.22 -13.65 -2.73
CA SER A 34 12.66 -12.38 -2.31
C SER A 34 11.24 -12.74 -1.86
N GLY A 35 10.98 -12.69 -0.54
CA GLY A 35 9.64 -12.87 -0.02
C GLY A 35 8.70 -12.03 -0.88
N ALA A 36 7.63 -12.64 -1.37
CA ALA A 36 6.64 -11.95 -2.19
C ALA A 36 6.24 -10.70 -1.39
N ARG A 37 6.59 -9.53 -1.92
CA ARG A 37 6.25 -8.25 -1.31
C ARG A 37 4.73 -8.15 -1.35
N ALA A 38 4.12 -7.92 -0.20
CA ALA A 38 2.70 -7.70 -0.14
C ALA A 38 2.42 -6.25 -0.56
N ASP A 39 2.05 -6.07 -1.81
CA ASP A 39 1.70 -4.76 -2.35
C ASP A 39 0.43 -4.21 -1.66
N TRP A 40 0.40 -2.90 -1.42
CA TRP A 40 -0.78 -2.18 -0.93
C TRP A 40 -1.56 -1.59 -2.13
N THR A 41 -2.39 -2.40 -2.75
CA THR A 41 -2.91 -2.12 -4.09
C THR A 41 -4.22 -1.33 -4.16
N HIS A 42 -4.89 -1.12 -3.02
CA HIS A 42 -6.20 -0.47 -2.94
C HIS A 42 -6.28 0.56 -1.82
N PHE A 43 -7.26 1.46 -1.89
CA PHE A 43 -7.69 2.23 -0.75
C PHE A 43 -7.97 1.28 0.42
N ARG A 44 -7.41 1.54 1.60
CA ARG A 44 -7.58 0.71 2.78
C ARG A 44 -7.09 -0.75 2.62
N PHE A 45 -6.06 -0.98 1.80
CA PHE A 45 -5.35 -2.25 1.57
C PHE A 45 -6.03 -3.20 0.59
N ASP A 46 -7.31 -3.50 0.75
CA ASP A 46 -8.05 -4.48 -0.03
C ASP A 46 -9.45 -3.98 -0.45
N PRO A 47 -10.14 -4.65 -1.39
CA PRO A 47 -11.46 -4.24 -1.85
C PRO A 47 -12.54 -4.22 -0.75
N ALA A 48 -12.37 -4.95 0.34
CA ALA A 48 -13.26 -4.94 1.50
C ALA A 48 -12.99 -3.77 2.46
N HIS A 49 -11.96 -2.97 2.19
CA HIS A 49 -11.54 -1.79 2.95
C HIS A 49 -11.22 -2.06 4.42
N ARG A 50 -10.66 -3.22 4.73
CA ARG A 50 -10.36 -3.58 6.12
C ARG A 50 -9.34 -2.67 6.80
N GLY A 51 -8.51 -1.95 6.04
CA GLY A 51 -7.51 -1.03 6.57
C GLY A 51 -6.39 -1.74 7.32
N VAL A 52 -6.05 -2.96 6.91
CA VAL A 52 -5.12 -3.84 7.61
C VAL A 52 -4.09 -4.39 6.64
N ASN A 53 -2.80 -4.28 6.98
CA ASN A 53 -1.76 -5.07 6.32
C ASN A 53 -1.45 -6.32 7.17
N PRO A 54 -1.95 -7.50 6.81
CA PRO A 54 -1.69 -8.73 7.55
C PRO A 54 -0.29 -9.30 7.32
N ASN A 55 0.45 -8.75 6.35
CA ASN A 55 1.76 -9.24 5.93
C ASN A 55 2.91 -8.44 6.55
N GLU A 56 2.62 -7.34 7.27
CA GLU A 56 3.65 -6.57 7.99
C GLU A 56 4.19 -7.40 9.17
N THR A 57 5.51 -7.51 9.24
CA THR A 57 6.20 -8.29 10.29
C THR A 57 7.39 -7.56 10.90
N ILE A 58 7.80 -6.43 10.30
CA ILE A 58 9.00 -5.68 10.71
C ILE A 58 8.65 -4.67 11.79
N LEU A 59 7.63 -3.82 11.54
CA LEU A 59 7.15 -2.87 12.53
C LEU A 59 6.25 -3.58 13.54
N SER A 60 6.42 -3.24 14.80
CA SER A 60 5.66 -3.82 15.92
C SER A 60 5.58 -2.82 17.08
N PRO A 61 4.72 -3.04 18.10
CA PRO A 61 4.70 -2.19 19.28
C PRO A 61 6.05 -2.10 20.00
N ALA A 62 6.92 -3.10 19.85
CA ALA A 62 8.22 -3.13 20.51
C ALA A 62 9.28 -2.21 19.85
N ASN A 63 9.12 -1.83 18.58
CA ASN A 63 10.14 -1.09 17.84
C ASN A 63 9.66 0.19 17.17
N VAL A 64 8.35 0.39 17.03
CA VAL A 64 7.76 1.52 16.28
C VAL A 64 8.14 2.88 16.90
N ALA A 65 8.48 2.95 18.18
CA ALA A 65 8.99 4.16 18.84
C ALA A 65 10.33 4.66 18.26
N ASN A 66 11.04 3.82 17.51
CA ASN A 66 12.31 4.15 16.87
C ASN A 66 12.16 4.50 15.36
N LEU A 67 10.96 4.79 14.91
CA LEU A 67 10.75 5.27 13.55
C LEU A 67 11.51 6.58 13.32
N THR A 68 12.08 6.70 12.15
CA THR A 68 12.74 7.92 11.66
C THR A 68 12.32 8.18 10.23
N VAL A 69 12.39 9.42 9.81
CA VAL A 69 12.17 9.79 8.42
C VAL A 69 13.24 9.14 7.54
N LYS A 70 12.81 8.45 6.51
CA LYS A 70 13.66 7.89 5.46
C LYS A 70 13.86 8.85 4.32
N TRP A 71 12.77 9.44 3.87
CA TRP A 71 12.75 10.47 2.85
C TRP A 71 11.46 11.29 2.94
N ARG A 72 11.52 12.50 2.43
CA ARG A 72 10.37 13.36 2.14
C ARG A 72 10.50 13.88 0.72
N THR A 73 9.43 13.87 -0.03
CA THR A 73 9.36 14.35 -1.40
C THR A 73 8.16 15.26 -1.55
N ASN A 74 8.37 16.49 -2.00
CA ASN A 74 7.28 17.39 -2.34
C ASN A 74 6.90 17.16 -3.79
N ILE A 75 5.62 16.84 -4.06
CA ILE A 75 5.08 16.56 -5.40
C ILE A 75 4.36 17.78 -6.01
N GLY A 76 4.41 18.93 -5.34
CA GLY A 76 3.95 20.20 -5.87
C GLY A 76 2.51 20.58 -5.53
N GLY A 77 1.66 19.65 -5.15
CA GLY A 77 0.26 19.88 -4.76
C GLY A 77 -0.18 19.06 -3.57
N GLY A 78 -1.15 19.56 -2.81
CA GLY A 78 -1.69 18.86 -1.65
C GLY A 78 -2.29 17.49 -2.00
N CYS A 79 -2.17 16.50 -1.13
CA CYS A 79 -2.64 15.14 -1.36
C CYS A 79 -3.77 14.75 -0.40
N PHE A 80 -5.00 14.65 -0.90
CA PHE A 80 -6.07 13.94 -0.20
C PHE A 80 -5.98 12.42 -0.37
N ALA A 81 -5.46 12.01 -1.52
CA ALA A 81 -5.29 10.61 -1.86
C ALA A 81 -4.28 9.93 -0.93
N SER A 82 -4.63 8.78 -0.39
CA SER A 82 -3.66 7.89 0.25
C SER A 82 -2.74 7.27 -0.79
N ALA A 83 -1.63 6.69 -0.35
CA ALA A 83 -0.71 6.02 -1.25
C ALA A 83 -1.13 4.58 -1.52
N SER A 84 -0.95 4.13 -2.77
CA SER A 84 -0.96 2.71 -3.13
C SER A 84 0.45 2.27 -3.52
N ILE A 85 0.77 1.00 -3.28
CA ILE A 85 2.10 0.44 -3.52
C ILE A 85 1.97 -0.77 -4.42
N PHE A 86 2.80 -0.82 -5.46
CA PHE A 86 2.90 -1.95 -6.37
C PHE A 86 4.30 -2.05 -6.98
N GLU A 87 4.91 -3.23 -6.92
CA GLU A 87 6.23 -3.53 -7.51
C GLU A 87 7.30 -2.46 -7.23
N GLY A 88 7.42 -2.04 -5.96
CA GLY A 88 8.47 -1.09 -5.56
C GLY A 88 8.20 0.36 -5.93
N LYS A 89 7.00 0.70 -6.36
CA LYS A 89 6.56 2.07 -6.64
C LYS A 89 5.41 2.46 -5.73
N LEU A 90 5.39 3.72 -5.33
CA LEU A 90 4.32 4.37 -4.61
C LEU A 90 3.55 5.26 -5.58
N TYR A 91 2.23 5.13 -5.57
CA TYR A 91 1.30 5.94 -6.37
C TYR A 91 0.42 6.77 -5.46
N THR A 92 0.38 8.06 -5.68
CA THR A 92 -0.53 9.00 -5.00
C THR A 92 -0.95 10.10 -5.97
N ALA A 93 -1.98 10.86 -5.63
CA ALA A 93 -2.49 11.88 -6.52
C ALA A 93 -2.58 13.24 -5.81
N ASP A 94 -2.28 14.30 -6.54
CA ASP A 94 -2.34 15.65 -6.04
C ASP A 94 -3.70 16.33 -6.27
N THR A 95 -3.92 17.41 -5.55
CA THR A 95 -5.14 18.23 -5.60
C THR A 95 -4.80 19.69 -5.23
N GLY A 96 -5.81 20.54 -5.18
CA GLY A 96 -5.67 21.92 -4.69
C GLY A 96 -5.14 22.90 -5.73
N SER A 97 -4.00 23.51 -5.45
CA SER A 97 -3.38 24.52 -6.34
C SER A 97 -2.59 23.92 -7.49
N ALA A 98 -2.36 22.62 -7.46
CA ALA A 98 -1.67 21.87 -8.48
C ALA A 98 -2.59 21.39 -9.62
N ASP A 99 -2.14 20.46 -10.38
CA ASP A 99 -2.70 20.11 -11.69
C ASP A 99 -3.56 18.83 -11.67
N GLY A 100 -3.82 18.23 -10.49
CA GLY A 100 -4.62 17.00 -10.39
C GLY A 100 -3.96 15.78 -11.04
N LYS A 101 -2.68 15.60 -10.79
CA LYS A 101 -1.87 14.50 -11.36
C LYS A 101 -1.78 13.29 -10.45
N LEU A 102 -1.60 12.15 -11.07
CA LEU A 102 -1.06 10.94 -10.46
C LEU A 102 0.46 10.99 -10.52
N HIS A 103 1.10 10.70 -9.41
CA HIS A 103 2.55 10.61 -9.26
C HIS A 103 2.96 9.18 -8.97
N ALA A 104 4.02 8.71 -9.61
CA ALA A 104 4.69 7.47 -9.27
C ALA A 104 6.08 7.79 -8.70
N LEU A 105 6.33 7.34 -7.47
CA LEU A 105 7.59 7.53 -6.78
C LEU A 105 8.31 6.18 -6.60
N ASP A 106 9.63 6.19 -6.68
CA ASP A 106 10.44 5.07 -6.21
C ASP A 106 10.28 4.92 -4.69
N ILE A 107 9.84 3.77 -4.23
CA ILE A 107 9.45 3.57 -2.84
C ILE A 107 10.64 3.62 -1.86
N ALA A 108 11.86 3.33 -2.31
CA ALA A 108 13.05 3.32 -1.47
C ALA A 108 13.66 4.72 -1.29
N THR A 109 13.55 5.57 -2.31
CA THR A 109 14.24 6.87 -2.38
C THR A 109 13.30 8.06 -2.36
N GLY A 110 12.02 7.88 -2.65
CA GLY A 110 11.04 8.95 -2.85
C GLY A 110 11.21 9.70 -4.17
N GLN A 111 12.13 9.29 -5.06
CA GLN A 111 12.34 9.94 -6.34
C GLN A 111 11.10 9.79 -7.23
N GLU A 112 10.65 10.88 -7.84
CA GLU A 112 9.58 10.85 -8.83
C GLU A 112 10.06 10.15 -10.11
N LEU A 113 9.30 9.16 -10.55
CA LEU A 113 9.58 8.36 -11.74
C LEU A 113 8.82 8.88 -12.96
N TRP A 114 7.54 9.21 -12.77
CA TRP A 114 6.67 9.78 -13.80
C TRP A 114 5.40 10.40 -13.17
N THR A 115 4.74 11.26 -13.95
CA THR A 115 3.43 11.86 -13.60
C THR A 115 2.44 11.72 -14.76
N PHE A 116 1.15 11.72 -14.45
CA PHE A 116 0.06 11.65 -15.44
C PHE A 116 -1.23 12.33 -14.91
N PRO A 117 -2.05 13.00 -15.75
CA PRO A 117 -1.90 13.20 -17.18
C PRO A 117 -0.93 14.36 -17.49
N PRO A 118 -0.29 14.36 -18.67
CA PRO A 118 0.66 15.42 -19.04
C PRO A 118 -0.03 16.76 -19.37
N ASP A 119 -1.32 16.74 -19.69
CA ASP A 119 -2.16 17.89 -20.04
C ASP A 119 -3.04 18.38 -18.89
N ALA A 120 -2.73 17.96 -17.65
CA ALA A 120 -3.45 18.40 -16.47
C ALA A 120 -3.42 19.93 -16.33
N LEU A 121 -4.55 20.50 -15.98
CA LEU A 121 -4.73 21.94 -15.88
C LEU A 121 -4.85 22.34 -14.41
N ARG A 122 -4.34 23.53 -14.10
CA ARG A 122 -4.52 24.12 -12.77
C ARG A 122 -6.02 24.22 -12.43
N GLY A 123 -6.41 23.58 -11.32
CA GLY A 123 -7.80 23.44 -10.90
C GLY A 123 -8.43 22.10 -11.21
N ASP A 124 -7.73 21.18 -11.89
CA ASP A 124 -8.05 19.77 -11.85
C ASP A 124 -7.73 19.21 -10.45
N HIS A 125 -8.47 18.22 -10.00
CA HIS A 125 -8.30 17.63 -8.67
C HIS A 125 -8.38 16.11 -8.74
N ALA A 126 -7.35 15.42 -8.25
CA ALA A 126 -7.37 13.97 -8.12
C ALA A 126 -7.47 13.58 -6.64
N TRP A 127 -8.69 13.48 -6.11
CA TRP A 127 -8.95 13.17 -4.70
C TRP A 127 -8.96 11.67 -4.39
N THR A 128 -8.91 10.85 -5.41
CA THR A 128 -9.09 9.41 -5.28
C THR A 128 -7.76 8.71 -4.98
N THR A 129 -7.73 7.82 -4.00
CA THR A 129 -6.61 6.90 -3.82
C THR A 129 -6.55 5.95 -5.01
N PRO A 130 -5.40 5.80 -5.69
CA PRO A 130 -5.30 4.92 -6.83
C PRO A 130 -5.52 3.45 -6.46
N ALA A 131 -6.20 2.68 -7.31
CA ALA A 131 -6.20 1.22 -7.25
C ALA A 131 -5.19 0.66 -8.26
N VAL A 132 -4.48 -0.41 -7.92
CA VAL A 132 -3.46 -0.99 -8.80
C VAL A 132 -3.65 -2.49 -8.94
N ALA A 133 -3.70 -3.00 -10.17
CA ALA A 133 -3.68 -4.43 -10.42
C ALA A 133 -3.15 -4.75 -11.82
N ASN A 134 -2.49 -5.88 -11.97
CA ASN A 134 -1.98 -6.38 -13.26
C ASN A 134 -1.13 -5.34 -14.02
N GLY A 135 -0.37 -4.50 -13.31
CA GLY A 135 0.47 -3.46 -13.91
C GLY A 135 -0.31 -2.25 -14.42
N ILE A 136 -1.55 -2.05 -14.03
CA ILE A 136 -2.39 -0.89 -14.36
C ILE A 136 -2.80 -0.16 -13.09
N VAL A 137 -2.69 1.17 -13.10
CA VAL A 137 -3.13 2.09 -12.05
C VAL A 137 -4.44 2.74 -12.49
N TYR A 138 -5.46 2.69 -11.63
CA TYR A 138 -6.78 3.28 -11.88
C TYR A 138 -7.03 4.41 -10.88
N PHE A 139 -7.43 5.58 -11.37
CA PHE A 139 -7.73 6.73 -10.52
C PHE A 139 -8.71 7.70 -11.20
N GLY A 140 -9.32 8.57 -10.42
CA GLY A 140 -10.27 9.56 -10.89
C GLY A 140 -9.73 10.99 -10.78
N VAL A 141 -9.99 11.80 -11.81
CA VAL A 141 -9.67 13.24 -11.85
C VAL A 141 -10.94 14.02 -12.02
N ASN A 142 -11.16 15.03 -11.17
CA ASN A 142 -12.20 16.03 -11.31
C ASN A 142 -11.74 17.12 -12.27
N ARG A 143 -12.42 17.21 -13.37
CA ARG A 143 -12.38 18.26 -14.38
C ARG A 143 -13.80 18.78 -14.54
N PRO A 144 -14.10 19.74 -15.44
CA PRO A 144 -15.48 20.09 -15.75
C PRO A 144 -16.40 18.89 -16.04
N ILE A 145 -15.82 17.82 -16.60
CA ILE A 145 -16.43 16.49 -16.69
C ILE A 145 -15.36 15.51 -16.13
N PRO A 146 -15.64 14.79 -15.04
CA PRO A 146 -14.65 13.92 -14.41
C PRO A 146 -14.26 12.75 -15.29
N VAL A 147 -13.03 12.29 -15.15
CA VAL A 147 -12.46 11.20 -15.94
C VAL A 147 -11.87 10.16 -15.01
N VAL A 148 -12.18 8.89 -15.27
CA VAL A 148 -11.49 7.74 -14.68
C VAL A 148 -10.44 7.27 -15.67
N TYR A 149 -9.20 7.21 -15.24
CA TYR A 149 -8.06 6.76 -16.05
C TYR A 149 -7.58 5.40 -15.64
N ALA A 150 -7.12 4.64 -16.62
CA ALA A 150 -6.25 3.48 -16.46
C ALA A 150 -4.89 3.79 -17.09
N VAL A 151 -3.84 3.66 -16.31
CA VAL A 151 -2.49 4.06 -16.69
C VAL A 151 -1.55 2.88 -16.45
N ASN A 152 -0.63 2.63 -17.38
CA ASN A 152 0.41 1.61 -17.20
C ASN A 152 1.32 1.98 -16.02
N ALA A 153 1.39 1.12 -15.02
CA ALA A 153 2.12 1.32 -13.78
C ALA A 153 3.64 1.50 -13.94
N ALA A 154 4.21 0.90 -14.99
CA ALA A 154 5.64 1.00 -15.26
C ALA A 154 6.04 2.29 -15.99
N THR A 155 5.18 2.76 -16.93
CA THR A 155 5.53 3.80 -17.89
C THR A 155 4.79 5.12 -17.71
N GLY A 156 3.67 5.13 -16.97
CA GLY A 156 2.80 6.31 -16.84
C GLY A 156 1.97 6.61 -18.10
N HIS A 157 1.95 5.71 -19.10
CA HIS A 157 1.15 5.94 -20.30
C HIS A 157 -0.29 5.51 -20.10
N GLU A 158 -1.22 6.28 -20.64
CA GLU A 158 -2.63 5.95 -20.68
C GLU A 158 -2.89 4.63 -21.42
N VAL A 159 -3.72 3.79 -20.81
CA VAL A 159 -4.24 2.56 -21.43
C VAL A 159 -5.65 2.81 -21.94
N TRP A 160 -6.49 3.40 -21.11
CA TRP A 160 -7.83 3.85 -21.45
C TRP A 160 -8.32 4.93 -20.47
N HIS A 161 -9.37 5.64 -20.86
CA HIS A 161 -10.12 6.49 -19.94
C HIS A 161 -11.63 6.32 -20.13
N HIS A 162 -12.37 6.64 -19.06
CA HIS A 162 -13.83 6.69 -19.04
C HIS A 162 -14.30 8.05 -18.57
N THR A 163 -15.12 8.72 -19.37
CA THR A 163 -15.71 10.01 -19.01
C THR A 163 -16.93 9.79 -18.12
N GLY A 164 -16.95 10.43 -16.97
CA GLY A 164 -18.03 10.36 -15.99
C GLY A 164 -19.26 11.20 -16.34
N PRO A 165 -20.24 11.28 -15.43
CA PRO A 165 -21.35 12.23 -15.52
C PRO A 165 -20.86 13.66 -15.22
N ILE A 166 -21.74 14.67 -15.37
CA ILE A 166 -21.47 16.04 -14.91
C ILE A 166 -21.63 16.07 -13.37
N ALA A 167 -20.65 15.54 -12.65
CA ALA A 167 -20.59 15.42 -11.19
C ALA A 167 -19.13 15.25 -10.77
N ASN A 168 -18.81 15.30 -9.48
CA ASN A 168 -17.44 15.03 -9.03
C ASN A 168 -17.22 13.53 -8.77
N ILE A 169 -15.97 13.08 -8.91
CA ILE A 169 -15.49 11.80 -8.43
C ILE A 169 -14.57 12.05 -7.22
N VAL A 170 -15.04 11.65 -6.05
CA VAL A 170 -14.28 11.77 -4.78
C VAL A 170 -14.03 10.40 -4.15
N SER A 171 -14.75 9.38 -4.62
CA SER A 171 -14.61 7.99 -4.18
C SER A 171 -13.39 7.35 -4.81
N SER A 172 -12.56 6.69 -4.01
CA SER A 172 -11.49 5.84 -4.53
C SER A 172 -12.08 4.62 -5.26
N PRO A 173 -11.55 4.24 -6.42
CA PRO A 173 -12.05 3.07 -7.14
C PRO A 173 -11.75 1.78 -6.38
N ALA A 174 -12.71 0.85 -6.40
CA ALA A 174 -12.50 -0.52 -5.93
C ALA A 174 -12.39 -1.47 -7.11
N LEU A 175 -11.40 -2.36 -7.08
CA LEU A 175 -11.16 -3.30 -8.18
C LEU A 175 -11.19 -4.73 -7.65
N ILE A 176 -12.04 -5.56 -8.24
CA ILE A 176 -12.11 -7.00 -7.95
C ILE A 176 -12.62 -7.75 -9.18
N ASP A 177 -12.09 -8.93 -9.45
CA ASP A 177 -12.53 -9.85 -10.52
C ASP A 177 -12.67 -9.19 -11.91
N GLY A 178 -11.80 -8.20 -12.22
CA GLY A 178 -11.80 -7.50 -13.48
C GLY A 178 -12.85 -6.39 -13.60
N LEU A 179 -13.62 -6.09 -12.57
CA LEU A 179 -14.56 -4.99 -12.49
C LEU A 179 -14.01 -3.85 -11.64
N LEU A 180 -14.06 -2.63 -12.19
CA LEU A 180 -13.68 -1.39 -11.51
C LEU A 180 -14.95 -0.65 -11.11
N TYR A 181 -15.17 -0.51 -9.80
CA TYR A 181 -16.32 0.21 -9.25
C TYR A 181 -15.95 1.64 -8.93
N VAL A 182 -16.75 2.58 -9.42
CA VAL A 182 -16.57 4.02 -9.22
C VAL A 182 -17.91 4.66 -8.86
N ALA A 183 -17.89 5.65 -7.98
CA ALA A 183 -19.09 6.37 -7.56
C ALA A 183 -18.88 7.88 -7.66
N PHE A 184 -19.97 8.60 -7.95
CA PHE A 184 -19.96 10.02 -8.22
C PHE A 184 -20.88 10.77 -7.25
N THR A 185 -20.65 12.06 -7.11
CA THR A 185 -21.41 12.91 -6.18
C THR A 185 -22.85 13.19 -6.60
N ASP A 186 -23.26 12.80 -7.82
CA ASP A 186 -24.67 12.81 -8.26
C ASP A 186 -25.44 11.54 -7.84
N GLY A 187 -24.78 10.61 -7.16
CA GLY A 187 -25.35 9.33 -6.75
C GLY A 187 -25.22 8.23 -7.79
N SER A 188 -24.59 8.48 -8.94
CA SER A 188 -24.31 7.41 -9.90
C SER A 188 -23.17 6.53 -9.43
N ILE A 189 -23.37 5.21 -9.58
CA ILE A 189 -22.41 4.16 -9.27
C ILE A 189 -22.26 3.31 -10.51
N ARG A 190 -21.03 3.04 -10.94
CA ARG A 190 -20.74 2.27 -12.16
C ARG A 190 -19.80 1.13 -11.87
N ALA A 191 -20.02 -0.01 -12.52
CA ALA A 191 -18.99 -1.01 -12.74
C ALA A 191 -18.48 -0.88 -14.18
N LEU A 192 -17.16 -0.74 -14.30
CA LEU A 192 -16.46 -0.68 -15.57
C LEU A 192 -15.66 -1.97 -15.77
N ASP A 193 -15.54 -2.44 -17.00
CA ASP A 193 -14.56 -3.44 -17.36
C ASP A 193 -13.15 -2.84 -17.18
N ALA A 194 -12.38 -3.39 -16.29
CA ALA A 194 -11.05 -2.88 -15.96
C ALA A 194 -10.05 -2.94 -17.11
N THR A 195 -10.32 -3.75 -18.15
CA THR A 195 -9.42 -3.90 -19.30
C THR A 195 -9.59 -2.81 -20.35
N ASN A 196 -10.79 -2.20 -20.44
CA ASN A 196 -11.13 -1.29 -21.54
C ASN A 196 -11.99 -0.08 -21.13
N GLY A 197 -12.42 0.03 -19.86
CA GLY A 197 -13.21 1.14 -19.32
C GLY A 197 -14.68 1.17 -19.77
N GLN A 198 -15.19 0.11 -20.42
CA GLN A 198 -16.59 0.02 -20.82
C GLN A 198 -17.51 -0.17 -19.61
N VAL A 199 -18.66 0.48 -19.62
CA VAL A 199 -19.66 0.35 -18.57
C VAL A 199 -20.34 -1.03 -18.66
N ILE A 200 -20.23 -1.83 -17.61
CA ILE A 200 -20.92 -3.11 -17.45
C ILE A 200 -22.33 -2.85 -16.91
N TRP A 201 -22.42 -2.05 -15.86
CA TRP A 201 -23.69 -1.56 -15.32
C TRP A 201 -23.55 -0.16 -14.71
N ASN A 202 -24.66 0.56 -14.67
CA ASN A 202 -24.76 1.89 -14.06
C ASN A 202 -26.10 2.00 -13.34
N VAL A 203 -26.04 2.46 -12.09
CA VAL A 203 -27.22 2.76 -11.28
C VAL A 203 -27.09 4.16 -10.68
N THR A 204 -28.20 4.79 -10.33
CA THR A 204 -28.20 6.10 -9.70
C THR A 204 -29.14 6.08 -8.49
N HIS A 205 -28.63 6.48 -7.33
CA HIS A 205 -29.37 6.60 -6.09
C HIS A 205 -29.52 8.07 -5.66
N VAL A 206 -30.56 8.33 -4.89
CA VAL A 206 -30.77 9.64 -4.27
C VAL A 206 -29.69 9.85 -3.19
N GLY A 207 -29.10 11.04 -3.20
CA GLY A 207 -27.95 11.37 -2.36
C GLY A 207 -26.62 11.03 -3.07
N GLY A 208 -25.67 11.91 -3.03
CA GLY A 208 -24.35 11.71 -3.65
C GLY A 208 -23.53 10.64 -2.94
N ALA A 209 -22.47 10.15 -3.59
CA ALA A 209 -21.51 9.25 -2.97
C ALA A 209 -20.20 9.99 -2.70
N ASN A 210 -19.90 10.23 -1.42
CA ASN A 210 -18.61 10.79 -0.97
C ASN A 210 -17.71 9.72 -0.35
N SER A 211 -18.26 8.53 -0.07
CA SER A 211 -17.49 7.38 0.41
C SER A 211 -16.98 6.53 -0.74
N SER A 212 -15.93 5.77 -0.50
CA SER A 212 -15.43 4.78 -1.46
C SER A 212 -16.19 3.46 -1.33
N PRO A 213 -16.50 2.76 -2.44
CA PRO A 213 -17.22 1.50 -2.41
C PRO A 213 -16.33 0.37 -1.89
N ALA A 214 -16.79 -0.37 -0.87
CA ALA A 214 -16.18 -1.61 -0.43
C ALA A 214 -16.86 -2.80 -1.11
N VAL A 215 -16.08 -3.80 -1.51
CA VAL A 215 -16.63 -4.99 -2.19
C VAL A 215 -16.18 -6.26 -1.49
N ALA A 216 -17.15 -7.08 -1.10
CA ALA A 216 -16.92 -8.38 -0.46
C ALA A 216 -18.08 -9.33 -0.75
N ASP A 217 -17.77 -10.61 -0.91
CA ASP A 217 -18.76 -11.70 -1.08
C ASP A 217 -19.83 -11.40 -2.16
N GLY A 218 -19.39 -10.83 -3.30
CA GLY A 218 -20.26 -10.49 -4.43
C GLY A 218 -21.20 -9.31 -4.18
N ARG A 219 -20.96 -8.51 -3.12
CA ARG A 219 -21.75 -7.32 -2.77
C ARG A 219 -20.88 -6.08 -2.75
N LEU A 220 -21.42 -4.98 -3.23
CA LEU A 220 -20.84 -3.64 -3.14
C LEU A 220 -21.57 -2.87 -2.04
N TYR A 221 -20.81 -2.29 -1.11
CA TYR A 221 -21.33 -1.45 -0.03
C TYR A 221 -20.80 -0.03 -0.18
N ILE A 222 -21.67 0.95 -0.06
CA ILE A 222 -21.30 2.36 -0.17
C ILE A 222 -22.18 3.23 0.74
N ALA A 223 -21.57 4.16 1.46
CA ALA A 223 -22.29 5.11 2.29
C ALA A 223 -22.72 6.31 1.45
N MET A 224 -24.02 6.45 1.27
CA MET A 224 -24.66 7.48 0.46
C MET A 224 -24.96 8.73 1.29
N HIS A 225 -24.69 9.89 0.73
CA HIS A 225 -24.93 11.17 1.38
C HIS A 225 -26.42 11.38 1.66
N ASN A 226 -26.80 11.60 2.93
CA ASN A 226 -28.17 11.76 3.42
C ASN A 226 -29.14 10.58 3.18
N SER A 227 -28.65 9.41 2.82
CA SER A 227 -29.50 8.23 2.60
C SER A 227 -29.15 7.05 3.51
N GLY A 228 -27.87 6.82 3.77
CA GLY A 228 -27.41 5.73 4.61
C GLY A 228 -26.45 4.79 3.91
N LEU A 229 -26.36 3.55 4.38
CA LEU A 229 -25.52 2.52 3.79
C LEU A 229 -26.31 1.71 2.77
N LEU A 230 -25.87 1.75 1.51
CA LEU A 230 -26.43 1.01 0.37
C LEU A 230 -25.61 -0.25 0.11
N ALA A 231 -26.31 -1.36 -0.15
CA ALA A 231 -25.73 -2.58 -0.70
C ALA A 231 -26.29 -2.92 -2.07
N LEU A 232 -25.42 -3.21 -3.00
CA LEU A 232 -25.73 -3.63 -4.36
C LEU A 232 -25.15 -5.03 -4.63
N ASP A 233 -25.79 -5.80 -5.51
CA ASP A 233 -25.14 -6.94 -6.13
C ASP A 233 -23.98 -6.42 -7.03
N ALA A 234 -22.77 -6.87 -6.78
CA ALA A 234 -21.58 -6.34 -7.43
C ALA A 234 -21.54 -6.62 -8.93
N ASN A 235 -22.17 -7.72 -9.41
CA ASN A 235 -22.15 -8.10 -10.80
C ASN A 235 -23.22 -7.40 -11.65
N THR A 236 -24.37 -7.06 -11.03
CA THR A 236 -25.53 -6.55 -11.75
C THR A 236 -25.89 -5.10 -11.42
N GLY A 237 -25.39 -4.56 -10.29
CA GLY A 237 -25.78 -3.25 -9.76
C GLY A 237 -27.18 -3.23 -9.15
N SER A 238 -27.85 -4.39 -9.01
CA SER A 238 -29.18 -4.46 -8.39
C SER A 238 -29.12 -4.13 -6.91
N GLU A 239 -30.01 -3.26 -6.41
CA GLU A 239 -30.12 -2.97 -5.00
C GLU A 239 -30.49 -4.23 -4.21
N LEU A 240 -29.74 -4.53 -3.17
CA LEU A 240 -30.02 -5.61 -2.23
C LEU A 240 -30.72 -5.07 -0.99
N TRP A 241 -30.23 -3.98 -0.45
CA TRP A 241 -30.82 -3.27 0.69
C TRP A 241 -30.24 -1.86 0.85
N LEU A 242 -30.98 -0.99 1.52
CA LEU A 242 -30.56 0.34 1.96
C LEU A 242 -30.88 0.47 3.46
N ALA A 243 -29.84 0.64 4.28
CA ALA A 243 -29.94 0.85 5.72
C ALA A 243 -29.85 2.36 6.03
N PRO A 244 -30.91 3.01 6.54
CA PRO A 244 -30.91 4.44 6.78
C PRO A 244 -29.85 4.86 7.81
N MET A 245 -29.13 5.95 7.53
CA MET A 245 -28.24 6.65 8.47
C MET A 245 -28.47 8.16 8.35
N PRO A 246 -28.42 8.91 9.47
CA PRO A 246 -28.67 10.34 9.42
C PRO A 246 -27.50 11.12 8.80
N GLY A 247 -27.83 12.15 8.06
CA GLY A 247 -26.88 13.18 7.58
C GLY A 247 -25.89 12.72 6.50
N PRO A 248 -24.92 13.58 6.19
CA PRO A 248 -23.91 13.32 5.18
C PRO A 248 -22.91 12.25 5.63
N GLN A 249 -22.66 11.27 4.77
CA GLN A 249 -21.71 10.19 5.01
C GLN A 249 -20.39 10.44 4.29
N TRP A 250 -19.28 10.37 5.05
CA TRP A 250 -17.91 10.53 4.54
C TRP A 250 -17.05 9.29 4.82
N SER A 251 -17.40 8.54 5.87
CA SER A 251 -16.76 7.29 6.21
C SER A 251 -17.04 6.26 5.13
N SER A 252 -16.00 5.63 4.60
CA SER A 252 -16.16 4.48 3.71
C SER A 252 -16.39 3.21 4.53
N PRO A 253 -17.27 2.31 4.09
CA PRO A 253 -17.54 1.07 4.80
C PRO A 253 -16.31 0.14 4.78
N ALA A 254 -16.17 -0.65 5.85
CA ALA A 254 -15.24 -1.78 5.94
C ALA A 254 -16.01 -3.07 6.20
N VAL A 255 -15.60 -4.16 5.54
CA VAL A 255 -16.33 -5.44 5.61
C VAL A 255 -15.43 -6.53 6.19
N GLU A 256 -15.89 -7.17 7.24
CA GLU A 256 -15.24 -8.35 7.83
C GLU A 256 -16.24 -9.30 8.46
N ASN A 257 -16.09 -10.60 8.25
CA ASN A 257 -16.87 -11.67 8.87
C ASN A 257 -18.39 -11.48 8.78
N GLY A 258 -18.90 -11.10 7.59
CA GLY A 258 -20.33 -10.91 7.34
C GLY A 258 -20.93 -9.67 8.00
N ARG A 259 -20.11 -8.71 8.43
CA ARG A 259 -20.52 -7.42 8.98
C ARG A 259 -19.94 -6.27 8.19
N VAL A 260 -20.70 -5.18 8.10
CA VAL A 260 -20.27 -3.92 7.50
C VAL A 260 -20.18 -2.86 8.60
N PHE A 261 -19.03 -2.23 8.73
CA PHE A 261 -18.77 -1.19 9.71
C PHE A 261 -18.61 0.15 9.03
N VAL A 262 -19.18 1.20 9.59
CA VAL A 262 -19.10 2.55 9.04
C VAL A 262 -19.28 3.61 10.12
N GLY A 263 -18.58 4.73 9.99
CA GLY A 263 -18.77 5.91 10.83
C GLY A 263 -19.93 6.77 10.33
N SER A 264 -20.60 7.47 11.23
CA SER A 264 -21.63 8.44 10.92
C SER A 264 -21.30 9.81 11.51
N ARG A 265 -21.46 10.85 10.68
CA ARG A 265 -21.11 12.20 11.06
C ARG A 265 -22.11 12.80 12.03
N ASP A 266 -23.37 12.93 11.64
CA ASP A 266 -24.32 13.83 12.32
C ASP A 266 -24.85 13.28 13.65
N ASP A 267 -24.85 11.98 13.85
CA ASP A 267 -25.23 11.37 15.12
C ASP A 267 -24.06 10.82 15.94
N HIS A 268 -22.83 11.08 15.50
CA HIS A 268 -21.59 10.74 16.20
C HIS A 268 -21.46 9.26 16.55
N LYS A 269 -21.89 8.39 15.64
CA LYS A 269 -21.91 6.93 15.90
C LYS A 269 -21.02 6.15 14.96
N VAL A 270 -20.66 4.99 15.43
CA VAL A 270 -20.18 3.86 14.64
C VAL A 270 -21.30 2.85 14.53
N TYR A 271 -21.54 2.37 13.32
CA TYR A 271 -22.56 1.38 13.03
C TYR A 271 -21.92 0.06 12.61
N ALA A 272 -22.53 -1.03 13.00
CA ALA A 272 -22.33 -2.35 12.41
C ALA A 272 -23.65 -2.88 11.87
N PHE A 273 -23.61 -3.31 10.61
CA PHE A 273 -24.74 -3.91 9.91
C PHE A 273 -24.44 -5.36 9.56
N ASP A 274 -25.45 -6.19 9.50
CA ASP A 274 -25.38 -7.49 8.87
C ASP A 274 -25.21 -7.31 7.35
N ALA A 275 -24.15 -7.88 6.79
CA ALA A 275 -23.77 -7.68 5.40
C ALA A 275 -24.78 -8.23 4.38
N VAL A 276 -25.61 -9.22 4.79
CA VAL A 276 -26.59 -9.85 3.91
C VAL A 276 -27.94 -9.14 3.95
N THR A 277 -28.37 -8.74 5.14
CA THR A 277 -29.75 -8.23 5.37
C THR A 277 -29.83 -6.73 5.53
N GLY A 278 -28.71 -6.04 5.82
CA GLY A 278 -28.68 -4.61 6.14
C GLY A 278 -29.23 -4.28 7.54
N ASN A 279 -29.59 -5.28 8.36
CA ASN A 279 -30.05 -5.04 9.71
C ASN A 279 -28.93 -4.46 10.58
N THR A 280 -29.24 -3.43 11.36
CA THR A 280 -28.32 -2.90 12.36
C THR A 280 -28.07 -3.95 13.43
N LEU A 281 -26.82 -4.36 13.62
CA LEU A 281 -26.40 -5.29 14.66
C LEU A 281 -26.14 -4.55 15.97
N TRP A 282 -25.40 -3.45 15.88
CA TRP A 282 -25.13 -2.56 17.01
C TRP A 282 -24.77 -1.15 16.56
N THR A 283 -24.83 -0.19 17.47
CA THR A 283 -24.29 1.15 17.32
C THR A 283 -23.51 1.55 18.56
N ALA A 284 -22.43 2.32 18.39
CA ALA A 284 -21.63 2.87 19.48
C ALA A 284 -21.47 4.38 19.29
N THR A 285 -21.68 5.16 20.35
CA THR A 285 -21.59 6.63 20.31
C THR A 285 -20.16 7.07 20.61
N THR A 286 -19.65 8.04 19.84
CA THR A 286 -18.38 8.72 20.09
C THR A 286 -18.61 10.15 20.61
N SER A 287 -17.55 10.85 20.97
CA SER A 287 -17.65 12.23 21.50
C SER A 287 -17.91 13.27 20.43
N ASP A 288 -17.73 12.95 19.14
CA ASP A 288 -17.81 13.89 18.02
C ASP A 288 -18.03 13.15 16.69
N TRP A 289 -18.12 13.90 15.58
CA TRP A 289 -18.30 13.39 14.22
C TRP A 289 -17.31 12.28 13.87
N VAL A 290 -17.81 11.26 13.19
CA VAL A 290 -17.00 10.14 12.71
C VAL A 290 -16.94 10.20 11.18
N GLN A 291 -15.87 10.79 10.66
CA GLN A 291 -15.62 10.90 9.21
C GLN A 291 -14.60 9.87 8.72
N THR A 292 -13.78 9.34 9.62
CA THR A 292 -12.77 8.34 9.27
C THR A 292 -13.42 7.02 8.92
N SER A 293 -12.76 6.25 8.04
CA SER A 293 -13.20 4.89 7.72
C SER A 293 -12.61 3.91 8.74
N PRO A 294 -13.36 2.86 9.15
CA PRO A 294 -12.87 1.91 10.14
C PRO A 294 -11.69 1.07 9.66
N ALA A 295 -10.77 0.71 10.58
CA ALA A 295 -9.90 -0.45 10.39
C ALA A 295 -10.48 -1.62 11.18
N VAL A 296 -10.53 -2.82 10.57
CA VAL A 296 -11.17 -3.97 11.20
C VAL A 296 -10.29 -5.20 11.10
N SER A 297 -9.97 -5.81 12.23
CA SER A 297 -9.20 -7.05 12.29
C SER A 297 -9.38 -7.78 13.62
N ASN A 298 -9.38 -9.11 13.55
CA ASN A 298 -9.39 -9.98 14.73
C ASN A 298 -10.52 -9.65 15.72
N GLY A 299 -11.69 -9.27 15.21
CA GLY A 299 -12.85 -8.95 16.05
C GLY A 299 -12.78 -7.58 16.73
N VAL A 300 -11.92 -6.66 16.27
CA VAL A 300 -11.82 -5.29 16.78
C VAL A 300 -11.99 -4.29 15.64
N VAL A 301 -12.80 -3.26 15.89
CA VAL A 301 -13.02 -2.10 15.01
C VAL A 301 -12.28 -0.90 15.58
N TYR A 302 -11.36 -0.32 14.82
CA TYR A 302 -10.64 0.90 15.19
C TYR A 302 -11.15 2.07 14.36
N ILE A 303 -11.41 3.21 14.98
CA ILE A 303 -11.94 4.39 14.30
C ILE A 303 -11.54 5.67 15.01
N GLY A 304 -11.32 6.75 14.26
CA GLY A 304 -11.04 8.08 14.79
C GLY A 304 -12.25 9.01 14.66
N ASN A 305 -12.27 10.09 15.42
CA ASN A 305 -13.30 11.12 15.32
C ASN A 305 -12.70 12.54 15.23
N ASN A 306 -13.57 13.54 15.03
CA ASN A 306 -13.15 14.93 14.84
C ASN A 306 -12.67 15.65 16.10
N SER A 307 -12.79 15.06 17.29
CA SER A 307 -12.19 15.60 18.52
C SER A 307 -10.82 15.02 18.86
N GLY A 308 -10.21 14.27 17.93
CA GLY A 308 -8.87 13.71 18.09
C GLY A 308 -8.81 12.45 18.97
N ASN A 309 -9.94 11.79 19.16
CA ASN A 309 -9.98 10.51 19.84
C ASN A 309 -9.95 9.34 18.87
N VAL A 310 -9.26 8.29 19.26
CA VAL A 310 -9.30 6.97 18.60
C VAL A 310 -9.99 5.99 19.53
N TYR A 311 -10.85 5.16 18.96
CA TYR A 311 -11.65 4.16 19.67
C TYR A 311 -11.35 2.76 19.14
N ALA A 312 -11.39 1.78 20.02
CA ALA A 312 -11.45 0.36 19.67
C ALA A 312 -12.73 -0.24 20.25
N TYR A 313 -13.50 -0.88 19.39
CA TYR A 313 -14.76 -1.55 19.75
C TYR A 313 -14.67 -3.04 19.44
N ASN A 314 -15.32 -3.86 20.24
CA ASN A 314 -15.55 -5.26 19.90
C ASN A 314 -16.45 -5.33 18.66
N ALA A 315 -16.00 -5.96 17.60
CA ALA A 315 -16.68 -6.01 16.30
C ALA A 315 -18.02 -6.80 16.34
N GLU A 316 -18.17 -7.71 17.31
CA GLU A 316 -19.40 -8.50 17.46
C GLU A 316 -20.49 -7.77 18.26
N THR A 317 -20.07 -7.08 19.33
CA THR A 317 -21.02 -6.54 20.32
C THR A 317 -21.11 -5.02 20.32
N GLY A 318 -20.18 -4.29 19.70
CA GLY A 318 -20.05 -2.84 19.81
C GLY A 318 -19.54 -2.35 21.17
N GLY A 319 -19.16 -3.27 22.06
CA GLY A 319 -18.59 -2.92 23.36
C GLY A 319 -17.27 -2.18 23.25
N LEU A 320 -17.12 -1.04 23.93
CA LEU A 320 -15.89 -0.26 23.97
C LEU A 320 -14.78 -1.07 24.65
N ILE A 321 -13.65 -1.26 23.95
CA ILE A 321 -12.45 -1.89 24.49
C ILE A 321 -11.54 -0.82 25.10
N TRP A 322 -11.22 0.21 24.31
CA TRP A 322 -10.48 1.38 24.79
C TRP A 322 -10.81 2.63 23.95
N GLN A 323 -10.56 3.78 24.56
CA GLN A 323 -10.57 5.10 23.92
C GLN A 323 -9.28 5.81 24.29
N SER A 324 -8.66 6.48 23.30
CA SER A 324 -7.42 7.24 23.50
C SER A 324 -7.53 8.64 22.92
N PRO A 325 -7.23 9.71 23.69
CA PRO A 325 -7.14 11.08 23.19
C PRO A 325 -5.78 11.30 22.53
N VAL A 326 -5.66 10.93 21.25
CA VAL A 326 -4.38 10.91 20.50
C VAL A 326 -3.95 12.31 20.09
N ALA A 327 -4.86 13.09 19.52
CA ALA A 327 -4.63 14.48 19.08
C ALA A 327 -5.76 15.39 19.58
N PRO A 328 -5.85 15.67 20.89
CA PRO A 328 -6.97 16.36 21.48
C PRO A 328 -7.23 17.74 20.84
N GLY A 329 -8.46 17.96 20.35
CA GLY A 329 -8.86 19.18 19.68
C GLY A 329 -8.54 19.24 18.18
N PHE A 330 -7.88 18.22 17.62
CA PHE A 330 -7.59 18.13 16.19
C PHE A 330 -8.40 17.01 15.52
N ALA A 331 -9.01 17.31 14.38
CA ALA A 331 -9.78 16.35 13.62
C ALA A 331 -8.87 15.29 12.97
N PHE A 332 -9.36 14.06 12.87
CA PHE A 332 -8.78 13.07 11.98
C PHE A 332 -9.50 13.12 10.63
N GLY A 333 -8.81 13.64 9.60
CA GLY A 333 -9.19 13.43 8.20
C GLY A 333 -8.71 12.09 7.67
N SER A 334 -7.63 11.60 8.25
CA SER A 334 -6.98 10.31 7.97
C SER A 334 -7.72 9.16 8.67
N SER A 335 -7.84 8.04 7.98
CA SER A 335 -8.41 6.81 8.56
C SER A 335 -7.32 5.94 9.19
N PRO A 336 -7.59 5.24 10.30
CA PRO A 336 -6.61 4.39 10.96
C PRO A 336 -6.21 3.19 10.10
N THR A 337 -4.94 2.85 10.11
CA THR A 337 -4.35 1.69 9.44
C THR A 337 -3.72 0.78 10.46
N LEU A 338 -4.03 -0.52 10.42
CA LEU A 338 -3.50 -1.53 11.33
C LEU A 338 -2.44 -2.38 10.63
N ALA A 339 -1.28 -2.55 11.26
CA ALA A 339 -0.24 -3.46 10.79
C ALA A 339 0.52 -4.04 11.99
N ASN A 340 0.61 -5.36 12.09
CA ASN A 340 1.34 -6.11 13.12
C ASN A 340 1.18 -5.56 14.56
N GLY A 341 -0.07 -5.31 14.96
CA GLY A 341 -0.39 -4.81 16.31
C GLY A 341 -0.15 -3.32 16.55
N VAL A 342 0.24 -2.57 15.52
CA VAL A 342 0.39 -1.12 15.56
C VAL A 342 -0.71 -0.46 14.74
N LEU A 343 -1.38 0.53 15.32
CA LEU A 343 -2.40 1.33 14.66
C LEU A 343 -1.80 2.70 14.28
N TYR A 344 -1.83 3.03 13.01
CA TYR A 344 -1.31 4.30 12.47
C TYR A 344 -2.48 5.21 12.07
N ILE A 345 -2.39 6.50 12.41
CA ILE A 345 -3.37 7.53 12.04
C ILE A 345 -2.66 8.89 11.96
N ALA A 346 -3.20 9.82 11.19
CA ALA A 346 -2.65 11.18 11.12
C ALA A 346 -3.69 12.23 11.45
N SER A 347 -3.26 13.28 12.14
CA SER A 347 -4.09 14.43 12.49
C SER A 347 -4.02 15.52 11.43
N ALA A 348 -5.05 16.36 11.41
CA ALA A 348 -5.18 17.43 10.43
C ALA A 348 -5.30 18.80 11.11
N ILE A 349 -6.53 19.24 11.41
CA ILE A 349 -6.87 20.62 11.77
C ILE A 349 -7.72 20.64 13.04
N ASN A 350 -7.61 21.70 13.85
CA ASN A 350 -8.52 21.90 14.97
C ASN A 350 -9.94 22.31 14.51
N ALA A 351 -10.90 22.18 15.40
CA ALA A 351 -12.31 22.48 15.11
C ALA A 351 -12.56 23.94 14.62
N SER A 352 -11.66 24.86 14.95
CA SER A 352 -11.74 26.29 14.53
C SER A 352 -11.02 26.56 13.20
N ALA A 353 -10.39 25.58 12.58
CA ALA A 353 -9.57 25.69 11.38
C ALA A 353 -8.42 26.74 11.50
N THR A 354 -7.92 26.95 12.71
CA THR A 354 -6.90 27.96 13.02
C THR A 354 -5.54 27.38 13.38
N GLU A 355 -5.50 26.09 13.76
CA GLU A 355 -4.28 25.38 14.13
C GLU A 355 -4.23 24.01 13.43
N PHE A 356 -3.03 23.58 13.08
CA PHE A 356 -2.76 22.34 12.34
C PHE A 356 -1.76 21.51 13.14
N ASP A 357 -2.03 20.24 13.37
CA ASP A 357 -1.09 19.32 14.05
C ASP A 357 -0.20 18.59 13.04
N GLY A 358 -0.78 18.02 12.00
CA GLY A 358 -0.05 17.42 10.86
C GLY A 358 0.92 16.30 11.20
N LYS A 359 0.63 15.53 12.24
CA LYS A 359 1.47 14.43 12.70
C LYS A 359 0.94 13.07 12.29
N LEU A 360 1.88 12.16 12.02
CA LEU A 360 1.65 10.74 12.06
C LEU A 360 1.75 10.26 13.51
N TYR A 361 0.79 9.46 13.94
CA TYR A 361 0.77 8.76 15.22
C TYR A 361 0.81 7.26 15.01
N ALA A 362 1.56 6.54 15.84
CA ALA A 362 1.52 5.10 15.94
C ALA A 362 1.13 4.69 17.36
N LEU A 363 0.11 3.84 17.48
CA LEU A 363 -0.43 3.40 18.75
C LEU A 363 -0.27 1.88 18.89
N ASP A 364 -0.12 1.41 20.13
CA ASP A 364 -0.36 0.01 20.45
C ASP A 364 -1.84 -0.31 20.24
N ALA A 365 -2.15 -1.21 19.32
CA ALA A 365 -3.52 -1.53 18.96
C ALA A 365 -4.31 -2.23 20.07
N ALA A 366 -3.63 -2.88 21.02
CA ALA A 366 -4.27 -3.57 22.13
C ALA A 366 -4.69 -2.61 23.26
N THR A 367 -3.93 -1.51 23.45
CA THR A 367 -4.11 -0.61 24.60
C THR A 367 -4.51 0.82 24.24
N GLY A 368 -4.31 1.23 22.98
CA GLY A 368 -4.49 2.63 22.55
C GLY A 368 -3.39 3.58 22.98
N GLN A 369 -2.29 3.07 23.58
CA GLN A 369 -1.16 3.89 23.99
C GLN A 369 -0.43 4.43 22.75
N VAL A 370 -0.15 5.75 22.72
CA VAL A 370 0.70 6.35 21.71
C VAL A 370 2.14 5.93 21.94
N LEU A 371 2.75 5.29 20.94
CA LEU A 371 4.13 4.80 20.97
C LEU A 371 5.07 5.73 20.22
N PHE A 372 4.56 6.43 19.19
CA PHE A 372 5.32 7.32 18.32
C PHE A 372 4.44 8.44 17.80
N SER A 373 5.02 9.63 17.62
CA SER A 373 4.44 10.71 16.81
C SER A 373 5.54 11.59 16.23
N ASP A 374 5.37 12.01 14.97
CA ASP A 374 6.27 12.95 14.30
C ASP A 374 5.54 13.69 13.18
N PHE A 375 6.04 14.87 12.83
CA PHE A 375 5.48 15.68 11.75
C PHE A 375 5.71 15.05 10.37
N VAL A 376 4.69 15.06 9.54
CA VAL A 376 4.76 14.56 8.16
C VAL A 376 5.57 15.51 7.27
N SER A 377 5.37 16.81 7.43
CA SER A 377 6.12 17.87 6.73
C SER A 377 7.20 18.49 7.64
N GLU A 378 8.28 18.98 7.03
CA GLU A 378 9.28 19.83 7.71
C GLU A 378 8.85 21.30 7.79
N ASN A 379 7.87 21.68 7.00
CA ASN A 379 7.34 23.03 7.00
C ASN A 379 6.51 23.26 8.26
N ASP A 380 6.95 24.20 9.10
CA ASP A 380 6.35 24.47 10.42
C ASP A 380 5.18 25.47 10.38
N GLU A 381 4.82 25.97 9.20
CA GLU A 381 3.87 27.07 9.07
C GLU A 381 2.49 26.64 8.53
N GLY A 382 1.44 26.95 9.27
CA GLY A 382 0.05 27.00 8.82
C GLY A 382 -0.47 25.73 8.15
N GLU A 383 -1.08 25.88 6.99
CA GLU A 383 -1.75 24.79 6.24
C GLU A 383 -0.84 23.64 5.81
N ALA A 384 0.49 23.83 5.82
CA ALA A 384 1.47 22.78 5.53
C ALA A 384 1.35 21.54 6.46
N ARG A 385 0.66 21.68 7.60
CA ARG A 385 0.43 20.61 8.59
C ARG A 385 -0.95 19.97 8.50
N TRP A 386 -1.55 19.89 7.34
CA TRP A 386 -2.87 19.29 7.18
C TRP A 386 -2.77 17.92 6.50
N VAL A 387 -2.92 16.84 7.26
CA VAL A 387 -2.84 15.46 6.75
C VAL A 387 -4.23 14.83 6.71
N ASN A 388 -4.76 14.59 5.52
CA ASN A 388 -6.03 13.87 5.31
C ASN A 388 -5.85 12.47 4.75
N ALA A 389 -4.73 12.20 4.10
CA ALA A 389 -4.43 10.88 3.58
C ALA A 389 -4.25 9.86 4.70
N SER A 390 -4.69 8.63 4.49
CA SER A 390 -4.48 7.54 5.43
C SER A 390 -3.07 6.95 5.28
N PRO A 391 -2.43 6.56 6.39
CA PRO A 391 -1.12 5.91 6.34
C PRO A 391 -1.19 4.60 5.55
N THR A 392 -0.16 4.36 4.74
CA THR A 392 0.07 3.10 4.04
C THR A 392 1.30 2.45 4.63
N VAL A 393 1.21 1.19 5.04
CA VAL A 393 2.30 0.47 5.71
C VAL A 393 2.73 -0.72 4.88
N ASP A 394 3.99 -0.75 4.48
CA ASP A 394 4.56 -1.86 3.71
C ASP A 394 6.01 -2.10 4.07
N ASN A 395 6.35 -3.35 4.36
CA ASN A 395 7.72 -3.84 4.52
C ASN A 395 8.58 -2.97 5.47
N GLY A 396 8.05 -2.66 6.65
CA GLY A 396 8.75 -1.90 7.69
C GLY A 396 8.79 -0.40 7.48
N VAL A 397 8.00 0.14 6.56
CA VAL A 397 7.92 1.58 6.27
C VAL A 397 6.46 2.05 6.25
N VAL A 398 6.23 3.20 6.87
CA VAL A 398 4.95 3.93 6.84
C VAL A 398 5.06 5.08 5.87
N TYR A 399 4.19 5.11 4.87
CA TYR A 399 4.10 6.17 3.86
C TYR A 399 2.87 7.01 4.12
N ILE A 400 3.02 8.32 4.07
CA ILE A 400 1.93 9.25 4.35
C ILE A 400 2.02 10.50 3.47
N PRO A 401 1.08 10.70 2.54
CA PRO A 401 0.94 11.96 1.81
C PRO A 401 0.32 13.05 2.69
N ASN A 402 0.76 14.29 2.51
CA ASN A 402 0.26 15.48 3.19
C ASN A 402 -0.55 16.37 2.24
N TYR A 403 -1.73 16.80 2.69
CA TYR A 403 -2.55 17.72 1.93
C TYR A 403 -2.00 19.16 1.93
N GLY A 404 -1.42 19.59 3.05
CA GLY A 404 -1.06 21.01 3.23
C GLY A 404 -0.03 21.52 2.23
N ASP A 405 1.06 20.79 2.03
CA ASP A 405 2.18 21.23 1.17
C ASP A 405 2.56 20.23 0.07
N GLY A 406 1.84 19.12 -0.05
CA GLY A 406 2.15 18.09 -1.04
C GLY A 406 3.38 17.23 -0.70
N THR A 407 3.83 17.23 0.54
CA THR A 407 4.89 16.34 0.99
C THR A 407 4.38 14.91 1.08
N VAL A 408 5.08 13.97 0.47
CA VAL A 408 4.95 12.53 0.75
C VAL A 408 6.12 12.14 1.64
N ALA A 409 5.84 11.60 2.82
CA ALA A 409 6.86 11.19 3.79
C ALA A 409 6.89 9.68 3.96
N ALA A 410 8.09 9.13 4.15
CA ALA A 410 8.33 7.74 4.50
C ALA A 410 9.03 7.65 5.87
N PHE A 411 8.46 6.87 6.79
CA PHE A 411 9.01 6.61 8.11
C PHE A 411 9.37 5.13 8.24
N GLY A 412 10.57 4.83 8.71
CA GLY A 412 11.02 3.44 8.89
C GLY A 412 12.11 3.34 9.95
N LEU A 413 12.46 2.12 10.31
CA LEU A 413 13.56 1.89 11.26
C LEU A 413 14.91 2.16 10.58
N ASN A 414 15.84 2.74 11.33
CA ASN A 414 17.24 2.78 10.87
C ASN A 414 17.77 1.35 10.75
N ALA A 415 18.66 1.12 9.79
CA ALA A 415 19.40 -0.12 9.77
C ALA A 415 20.11 -0.30 11.13
N PRO A 416 20.12 -1.50 11.72
CA PRO A 416 20.87 -1.73 12.92
C PRO A 416 22.32 -1.30 12.67
N THR A 417 22.85 -0.42 13.53
CA THR A 417 24.27 -0.08 13.48
C THR A 417 25.03 -1.41 13.54
N PRO A 418 25.91 -1.70 12.57
CA PRO A 418 26.65 -2.96 12.62
C PRO A 418 27.36 -3.03 13.97
N THR A 419 27.02 -4.03 14.75
CA THR A 419 27.75 -4.32 15.98
C THR A 419 29.20 -4.43 15.59
N PRO A 420 30.12 -3.65 16.19
CA PRO A 420 31.53 -3.75 15.84
C PRO A 420 31.92 -5.22 15.97
N THR A 421 32.32 -5.81 14.85
CA THR A 421 32.84 -7.18 14.86
C THR A 421 33.94 -7.19 15.91
N PRO A 422 33.90 -8.05 16.92
CA PRO A 422 34.95 -8.09 17.91
C PRO A 422 36.28 -8.22 17.18
N THR A 423 37.14 -7.21 17.33
CA THR A 423 38.49 -7.24 16.76
C THR A 423 39.14 -8.52 17.26
N ALA A 424 39.48 -9.40 16.34
CA ALA A 424 40.11 -10.67 16.69
C ALA A 424 41.32 -10.32 17.59
N THR A 425 41.28 -10.75 18.84
CA THR A 425 42.42 -10.64 19.75
C THR A 425 43.58 -11.31 19.04
N PRO A 426 44.72 -10.63 18.82
CA PRO A 426 45.83 -11.25 18.13
C PRO A 426 46.23 -12.51 18.91
N THR A 427 46.04 -13.64 18.25
CA THR A 427 46.51 -14.93 18.77
C THR A 427 48.04 -14.80 18.97
N ALA A 428 48.49 -14.97 20.18
CA ALA A 428 49.91 -14.90 20.51
C ALA A 428 50.67 -15.82 19.54
N THR A 429 51.56 -15.25 18.74
CA THR A 429 52.45 -15.98 17.86
C THR A 429 53.28 -16.94 18.71
N PRO A 430 53.26 -18.26 18.46
CA PRO A 430 54.08 -19.17 19.23
C PRO A 430 55.55 -18.79 19.06
N THR A 431 56.22 -18.55 20.21
CA THR A 431 57.65 -18.28 20.27
C THR A 431 58.41 -19.45 19.63
N ALA A 432 59.14 -19.18 18.59
CA ALA A 432 59.93 -20.20 17.89
C ALA A 432 60.95 -20.79 18.82
N THR A 433 60.91 -22.10 19.01
CA THR A 433 61.89 -22.90 19.69
C THR A 433 63.20 -22.83 18.87
N PRO A 434 64.38 -22.56 19.46
CA PRO A 434 65.61 -22.47 18.71
C PRO A 434 65.97 -23.83 18.12
N THR A 435 66.15 -23.95 16.82
CA THR A 435 66.61 -25.11 16.09
C THR A 435 68.15 -25.25 16.33
N PRO A 436 68.65 -26.45 16.62
CA PRO A 436 70.08 -26.65 16.81
C PRO A 436 70.84 -26.43 15.49
N THR A 437 71.96 -25.73 15.57
CA THR A 437 72.87 -25.39 14.48
C THR A 437 73.54 -26.64 13.90
N PRO A 438 73.40 -26.90 12.56
CA PRO A 438 74.14 -28.00 11.96
C PRO A 438 75.61 -27.60 11.75
N SER A 439 76.49 -28.55 12.02
CA SER A 439 77.94 -28.51 11.83
C SER A 439 78.36 -28.40 10.36
N ALA A 440 79.35 -27.61 10.10
CA ALA A 440 79.84 -27.29 8.76
C ALA A 440 80.48 -28.51 8.03
N THR A 441 80.10 -28.71 6.76
CA THR A 441 80.80 -29.63 5.85
C THR A 441 81.45 -28.81 4.71
N PRO A 442 82.61 -29.21 4.20
CA PRO A 442 83.48 -28.29 3.44
C PRO A 442 83.05 -28.13 1.99
N THR A 443 83.38 -26.97 1.47
CA THR A 443 83.15 -26.35 0.17
C THR A 443 83.71 -27.11 -1.02
N ALA A 444 82.89 -27.33 -2.07
CA ALA A 444 83.36 -27.69 -3.40
C ALA A 444 83.32 -26.48 -4.34
N THR A 445 84.39 -26.33 -5.13
CA THR A 445 84.70 -25.24 -6.04
C THR A 445 83.69 -25.14 -7.24
N PRO A 446 83.33 -23.98 -7.71
CA PRO A 446 82.36 -23.84 -8.83
C PRO A 446 83.03 -23.90 -10.20
N THR A 447 82.44 -24.69 -11.08
CA THR A 447 82.78 -24.77 -12.52
C THR A 447 81.93 -23.76 -13.28
N SER A 448 82.58 -22.91 -14.12
CA SER A 448 81.93 -21.86 -14.90
C SER A 448 81.16 -22.41 -16.11
N THR A 449 79.92 -21.96 -16.28
CA THR A 449 79.10 -22.20 -17.51
C THR A 449 78.94 -20.89 -18.32
N PRO A 450 78.95 -20.91 -19.63
CA PRO A 450 78.98 -19.67 -20.44
C PRO A 450 77.53 -19.05 -20.65
N ARG A 451 77.58 -17.74 -20.82
CA ARG A 451 76.43 -16.81 -20.98
C ARG A 451 75.83 -16.94 -22.39
N PRO A 452 74.49 -16.98 -22.54
CA PRO A 452 73.81 -16.90 -23.83
C PRO A 452 73.74 -15.46 -24.40
N ARG A 453 73.81 -15.40 -25.72
CA ARG A 453 73.82 -14.20 -26.57
C ARG A 453 72.41 -13.57 -26.69
N PRO A 454 72.26 -12.23 -26.82
CA PRO A 454 70.98 -11.58 -26.97
C PRO A 454 70.42 -11.67 -28.41
N THR A 455 69.09 -11.86 -28.49
CA THR A 455 68.31 -11.86 -29.75
C THR A 455 67.96 -10.42 -30.19
N PRO A 456 67.81 -10.14 -31.47
CA PRO A 456 67.51 -8.79 -31.97
C PRO A 456 66.06 -8.43 -31.95
N LYS A 457 65.78 -7.12 -31.79
CA LYS A 457 64.46 -6.45 -31.74
C LYS A 457 63.81 -6.40 -33.13
N PRO A 458 62.52 -6.63 -33.31
CA PRO A 458 61.80 -6.39 -34.57
C PRO A 458 61.53 -4.89 -34.81
N GLY A 459 61.64 -4.47 -36.07
CA GLY A 459 61.37 -3.12 -36.54
C GLY A 459 59.88 -2.79 -36.74
N PRO A 460 59.58 -1.51 -37.00
CA PRO A 460 58.21 -1.00 -37.01
C PRO A 460 57.44 -1.28 -38.30
N THR A 461 56.16 -1.62 -38.18
CA THR A 461 55.19 -1.79 -39.28
C THR A 461 54.69 -0.45 -39.83
N PRO A 462 54.49 -0.28 -41.16
CA PRO A 462 54.02 0.97 -41.75
C PRO A 462 52.51 1.16 -41.67
N ARG A 463 52.07 2.44 -41.53
CA ARG A 463 50.68 2.91 -41.59
C ARG A 463 50.17 2.91 -43.03
N PRO A 464 48.89 2.63 -43.27
CA PRO A 464 48.23 2.98 -44.52
C PRO A 464 47.70 4.41 -44.53
N ARG A 465 47.75 5.04 -45.66
CA ARG A 465 47.12 6.30 -46.08
C ARG A 465 46.15 6.01 -47.24
N PRO A 466 45.39 7.02 -47.60
CA PRO A 466 44.25 7.70 -46.93
C PRO A 466 42.91 7.13 -47.41
#